data_5730c4c0ebf214f9817a73741c392f4c
#
_entry.id   5730c4c0ebf214f9817a73741c392f4c
#
_cell.length_a   1.000
_cell.length_b   1.000
_cell.length_c   1.000
_cell.angle_alpha   90.00
_cell.angle_beta   90.00
_cell.angle_gamma   90.00
#
_symmetry.space_group_name_H-M   'P 1'
#
loop_
_entity.id
_entity.type
_entity.pdbx_description
1 polymer ?
#
loop_
_entity_poly.entity_id
_entity_poly.type
_entity_poly.pdbx_seq_one_letter_code
_entity_poly.pdbx_strand_id
1 'polypeptide(L)'
;MTQRAQDFIAAAAGRPGETIGTILGGWTQLRIKNVESIGNKAHLTLLKLELKPKEVPFNVIQPLLESATLQGEPRLQDTWANLLANAADPRRERPVNAIFPYILRDLGPAEVRLLHTLYTESERRLSGHIAFHRLSHIMYHQGDLMEMAFNLGLVTAPIHDPTFEVQLRTDYRTSQDAFFLMLDLIRHHDVIRETVLPANAIVPGFKDGERVYHFTELGSAFVLACRPPAK
;
A
#
# COMPACT_ATOMS: atom_id res chain seq x y z
N MET A 1 -12.85 -9.05 22.76
CA MET A 1 -13.30 -8.81 21.37
C MET A 1 -14.62 -8.06 21.40
N THR A 2 -14.75 -6.99 20.60
CA THR A 2 -16.03 -6.29 20.51
C THR A 2 -16.98 -7.08 19.58
N GLN A 3 -18.24 -7.23 19.98
CA GLN A 3 -19.25 -7.93 19.17
C GLN A 3 -19.32 -7.37 17.74
N ARG A 4 -19.14 -6.05 17.59
CA ARG A 4 -19.17 -5.34 16.29
C ARG A 4 -18.09 -5.82 15.30
N ALA A 5 -16.84 -6.03 15.76
CA ALA A 5 -15.79 -6.54 14.88
C ALA A 5 -16.06 -7.97 14.45
N GLN A 6 -16.60 -8.78 15.37
CA GLN A 6 -16.97 -10.15 15.09
C GLN A 6 -18.08 -10.22 14.02
N ASP A 7 -19.15 -9.44 14.22
CA ASP A 7 -20.28 -9.41 13.28
C ASP A 7 -19.86 -8.90 11.89
N PHE A 8 -18.96 -7.88 11.85
CA PHE A 8 -18.42 -7.36 10.60
C PHE A 8 -17.61 -8.42 9.85
N ILE A 9 -16.67 -9.09 10.53
CA ILE A 9 -15.79 -10.10 9.90
C ILE A 9 -16.66 -11.32 9.47
N ALA A 10 -17.61 -11.73 10.29
CA ALA A 10 -18.52 -12.81 9.94
C ALA A 10 -19.37 -12.49 8.71
N ALA A 11 -19.88 -11.26 8.60
CA ALA A 11 -20.60 -10.78 7.43
C ALA A 11 -19.71 -10.72 6.18
N ALA A 12 -18.51 -10.17 6.32
CA ALA A 12 -17.54 -10.08 5.22
C ALA A 12 -17.07 -11.48 4.75
N ALA A 13 -17.00 -12.45 5.65
CA ALA A 13 -16.66 -13.84 5.33
C ALA A 13 -17.85 -14.66 4.78
N GLY A 14 -19.04 -14.05 4.62
CA GLY A 14 -20.24 -14.77 4.20
C GLY A 14 -20.79 -15.76 5.25
N ARG A 15 -20.43 -15.59 6.52
CA ARG A 15 -20.76 -16.49 7.65
C ARG A 15 -21.36 -15.72 8.82
N PRO A 16 -22.51 -15.02 8.62
CA PRO A 16 -23.10 -14.23 9.68
C PRO A 16 -23.50 -15.12 10.88
N GLY A 17 -23.16 -14.66 12.09
CA GLY A 17 -23.41 -15.38 13.33
C GLY A 17 -22.31 -16.34 13.77
N GLU A 18 -21.29 -16.63 12.95
CA GLU A 18 -20.14 -17.41 13.38
C GLU A 18 -19.15 -16.57 14.21
N THR A 19 -18.42 -17.21 15.11
CA THR A 19 -17.36 -16.54 15.87
C THR A 19 -16.09 -16.46 15.05
N ILE A 20 -15.28 -15.42 15.29
CA ILE A 20 -13.95 -15.32 14.66
C ILE A 20 -13.12 -16.56 14.97
N GLY A 21 -13.20 -17.12 16.17
CA GLY A 21 -12.50 -18.36 16.51
C GLY A 21 -12.88 -19.55 15.62
N THR A 22 -14.15 -19.64 15.22
CA THR A 22 -14.63 -20.67 14.28
C THR A 22 -14.12 -20.38 12.85
N ILE A 23 -14.17 -19.12 12.42
CA ILE A 23 -13.70 -18.69 11.08
C ILE A 23 -12.18 -18.90 10.92
N LEU A 24 -11.42 -18.64 11.97
CA LEU A 24 -9.95 -18.59 11.94
C LEU A 24 -9.26 -19.84 12.52
N GLY A 25 -9.99 -20.77 13.12
CA GLY A 25 -9.51 -22.07 13.60
C GLY A 25 -8.20 -22.03 14.42
N GLY A 26 -8.28 -22.06 15.75
CA GLY A 26 -7.13 -22.35 16.62
C GLY A 26 -6.02 -21.29 16.76
N TRP A 27 -6.26 -20.04 16.43
CA TRP A 27 -5.26 -18.97 16.53
C TRP A 27 -5.06 -18.47 17.97
N THR A 28 -3.83 -17.98 18.23
CA THR A 28 -3.48 -17.43 19.54
C THR A 28 -4.26 -16.16 19.84
N GLN A 29 -4.47 -15.84 21.12
CA GLN A 29 -5.20 -14.64 21.54
C GLN A 29 -4.63 -13.33 20.95
N LEU A 30 -3.31 -13.25 20.76
CA LEU A 30 -2.66 -12.07 20.15
C LEU A 30 -3.09 -11.90 18.69
N ARG A 31 -3.13 -12.96 17.92
CA ARG A 31 -3.57 -12.95 16.52
C ARG A 31 -5.03 -12.54 16.40
N ILE A 32 -5.88 -13.06 17.28
CA ILE A 32 -7.29 -12.68 17.34
C ILE A 32 -7.44 -11.17 17.62
N LYS A 33 -6.66 -10.61 18.54
CA LYS A 33 -6.69 -9.16 18.84
C LYS A 33 -6.29 -8.30 17.62
N ASN A 34 -5.31 -8.72 16.83
CA ASN A 34 -4.91 -7.99 15.63
C ASN A 34 -6.05 -7.95 14.60
N VAL A 35 -6.66 -9.09 14.32
CA VAL A 35 -7.81 -9.16 13.40
C VAL A 35 -9.01 -8.37 13.93
N GLU A 36 -9.24 -8.41 15.24
CA GLU A 36 -10.30 -7.61 15.87
C GLU A 36 -10.05 -6.10 15.68
N SER A 37 -8.83 -5.64 15.92
CA SER A 37 -8.45 -4.24 15.71
C SER A 37 -8.69 -3.80 14.27
N ILE A 38 -8.24 -4.62 13.32
CA ILE A 38 -8.40 -4.36 11.88
C ILE A 38 -9.87 -4.39 11.48
N GLY A 39 -10.63 -5.39 11.94
CA GLY A 39 -12.07 -5.51 11.67
C GLY A 39 -12.88 -4.34 12.24
N ASN A 40 -12.56 -3.88 13.45
CA ASN A 40 -13.18 -2.69 14.05
C ASN A 40 -12.93 -1.43 13.22
N LYS A 41 -11.67 -1.21 12.81
CA LYS A 41 -11.31 -0.05 11.98
C LYS A 41 -12.01 -0.08 10.62
N ALA A 42 -12.07 -1.25 9.97
CA ALA A 42 -12.77 -1.44 8.70
C ALA A 42 -14.28 -1.20 8.85
N HIS A 43 -14.89 -1.75 9.90
CA HIS A 43 -16.30 -1.51 10.22
C HIS A 43 -16.60 -0.03 10.41
N LEU A 44 -15.81 0.67 11.22
CA LEU A 44 -15.97 2.10 11.46
C LEU A 44 -15.82 2.93 10.18
N THR A 45 -14.95 2.50 9.27
CA THR A 45 -14.78 3.16 7.97
C THR A 45 -16.05 3.04 7.12
N LEU A 46 -16.65 1.84 6.99
CA LEU A 46 -17.89 1.66 6.25
C LEU A 46 -19.08 2.31 6.96
N LEU A 47 -19.13 2.29 8.28
CA LEU A 47 -20.19 2.93 9.05
C LEU A 47 -20.21 4.46 8.83
N LYS A 48 -19.06 5.12 8.77
CA LYS A 48 -18.96 6.56 8.43
C LYS A 48 -19.48 6.88 7.03
N LEU A 49 -19.51 5.91 6.15
CA LEU A 49 -20.04 6.01 4.80
C LEU A 49 -21.48 5.51 4.68
N GLU A 50 -22.11 5.12 5.82
CA GLU A 50 -23.46 4.55 5.90
C GLU A 50 -23.64 3.28 5.06
N LEU A 51 -22.55 2.51 4.89
CA LEU A 51 -22.52 1.29 4.08
C LEU A 51 -22.62 0.04 4.94
N LYS A 52 -23.40 -0.91 4.46
CA LYS A 52 -23.41 -2.28 4.99
C LYS A 52 -22.36 -3.11 4.24
N PRO A 53 -21.54 -3.90 4.94
CA PRO A 53 -20.53 -4.73 4.27
C PRO A 53 -21.20 -5.76 3.36
N LYS A 54 -20.63 -5.96 2.16
CA LYS A 54 -20.94 -7.13 1.32
C LYS A 54 -20.01 -8.29 1.64
N GLU A 55 -20.42 -9.49 1.24
CA GLU A 55 -19.57 -10.67 1.28
C GLU A 55 -18.33 -10.47 0.39
N VAL A 56 -17.16 -10.81 0.94
CA VAL A 56 -15.87 -10.77 0.26
C VAL A 56 -15.55 -12.16 -0.27
N PRO A 57 -15.13 -12.32 -1.54
CA PRO A 57 -14.77 -13.62 -2.09
C PRO A 57 -13.72 -14.33 -1.21
N PHE A 58 -13.90 -15.65 -1.03
CA PHE A 58 -13.07 -16.46 -0.13
C PHE A 58 -11.56 -16.38 -0.45
N ASN A 59 -11.22 -16.34 -1.72
CA ASN A 59 -9.82 -16.19 -2.18
C ASN A 59 -9.20 -14.81 -1.85
N VAL A 60 -9.99 -13.84 -1.40
CA VAL A 60 -9.54 -12.53 -0.92
C VAL A 60 -9.57 -12.48 0.60
N ILE A 61 -10.71 -12.89 1.22
CA ILE A 61 -10.89 -12.72 2.65
C ILE A 61 -9.98 -13.63 3.47
N GLN A 62 -9.74 -14.87 3.04
CA GLN A 62 -8.88 -15.80 3.77
C GLN A 62 -7.44 -15.31 3.86
N PRO A 63 -6.70 -15.03 2.77
CA PRO A 63 -5.33 -14.55 2.86
C PRO A 63 -5.24 -13.18 3.54
N LEU A 64 -6.28 -12.33 3.42
CA LEU A 64 -6.34 -11.06 4.11
C LEU A 64 -6.37 -11.26 5.64
N LEU A 65 -7.28 -12.07 6.15
CA LEU A 65 -7.40 -12.33 7.58
C LEU A 65 -6.16 -13.05 8.12
N GLU A 66 -5.64 -14.07 7.43
CA GLU A 66 -4.44 -14.80 7.82
C GLU A 66 -3.24 -13.87 7.97
N SER A 67 -2.99 -13.01 6.99
CA SER A 67 -1.87 -12.07 7.02
C SER A 67 -2.07 -10.95 8.04
N ALA A 68 -3.30 -10.44 8.17
CA ALA A 68 -3.66 -9.41 9.13
C ALA A 68 -3.41 -9.83 10.59
N THR A 69 -3.48 -11.13 10.89
CA THR A 69 -3.18 -11.65 12.25
C THR A 69 -1.78 -11.36 12.73
N LEU A 70 -0.82 -11.27 11.81
CA LEU A 70 0.60 -11.07 12.11
C LEU A 70 0.95 -9.59 12.28
N GLN A 71 0.02 -8.68 11.97
CA GLN A 71 0.27 -7.24 11.97
C GLN A 71 0.02 -6.60 13.33
N GLY A 72 1.10 -6.49 14.12
CA GLY A 72 1.09 -5.78 15.40
C GLY A 72 1.32 -4.26 15.27
N GLU A 73 1.83 -3.78 14.14
CA GLU A 73 2.17 -2.37 13.93
C GLU A 73 0.91 -1.54 13.61
N PRO A 74 0.56 -0.50 14.41
CA PRO A 74 -0.72 0.20 14.30
C PRO A 74 -0.96 0.85 12.93
N ARG A 75 0.09 1.39 12.29
CA ARG A 75 -0.03 2.06 10.98
C ARG A 75 -0.34 1.07 9.86
N LEU A 76 0.29 -0.12 9.90
CA LEU A 76 -0.04 -1.19 8.97
C LEU A 76 -1.43 -1.74 9.22
N GLN A 77 -1.88 -1.80 10.48
CA GLN A 77 -3.27 -2.19 10.79
C GLN A 77 -4.29 -1.25 10.13
N ASP A 78 -4.00 0.05 10.01
CA ASP A 78 -4.87 0.99 9.30
C ASP A 78 -4.94 0.65 7.79
N THR A 79 -3.80 0.31 7.20
CA THR A 79 -3.72 -0.10 5.80
C THR A 79 -4.49 -1.41 5.55
N TRP A 80 -4.33 -2.39 6.43
CA TRP A 80 -5.09 -3.65 6.38
C TRP A 80 -6.60 -3.43 6.55
N ALA A 81 -6.98 -2.52 7.46
CA ALA A 81 -8.38 -2.16 7.68
C ALA A 81 -8.99 -1.49 6.44
N ASN A 82 -8.24 -0.61 5.77
CA ASN A 82 -8.67 0.00 4.53
C ASN A 82 -8.84 -1.03 3.41
N LEU A 83 -7.89 -1.98 3.28
CA LEU A 83 -7.99 -3.07 2.30
C LEU A 83 -9.24 -3.92 2.55
N LEU A 84 -9.52 -4.28 3.82
CA LEU A 84 -10.70 -5.03 4.20
C LEU A 84 -12.00 -4.23 3.95
N ALA A 85 -12.02 -2.94 4.30
CA ALA A 85 -13.17 -2.07 4.06
C ALA A 85 -13.46 -1.94 2.56
N ASN A 86 -12.43 -1.74 1.74
CA ASN A 86 -12.57 -1.70 0.28
C ASN A 86 -13.04 -3.04 -0.30
N ALA A 87 -12.60 -4.17 0.24
CA ALA A 87 -13.05 -5.48 -0.21
C ALA A 87 -14.54 -5.71 0.10
N ALA A 88 -15.00 -5.21 1.26
CA ALA A 88 -16.39 -5.32 1.73
C ALA A 88 -17.30 -4.16 1.28
N ASP A 89 -16.79 -3.17 0.53
CA ASP A 89 -17.58 -2.03 0.05
C ASP A 89 -18.58 -2.47 -1.04
N PRO A 90 -19.91 -2.38 -0.79
CA PRO A 90 -20.92 -2.84 -1.73
C PRO A 90 -20.97 -2.03 -3.02
N ARG A 91 -20.43 -0.79 -3.03
CA ARG A 91 -20.39 0.08 -4.22
C ARG A 91 -19.36 -0.37 -5.25
N ARG A 92 -18.38 -1.20 -4.84
CA ARG A 92 -17.38 -1.74 -5.78
C ARG A 92 -18.00 -2.84 -6.64
N GLU A 93 -18.08 -2.59 -7.94
CA GLU A 93 -18.52 -3.58 -8.92
C GLU A 93 -17.49 -4.71 -9.06
N ARG A 94 -16.20 -4.36 -9.06
CA ARG A 94 -15.11 -5.34 -9.17
C ARG A 94 -14.54 -5.68 -7.79
N PRO A 95 -14.39 -6.98 -7.47
CA PRO A 95 -13.70 -7.39 -6.25
C PRO A 95 -12.29 -6.82 -6.16
N VAL A 96 -11.82 -6.63 -4.94
CA VAL A 96 -10.41 -6.38 -4.68
C VAL A 96 -9.59 -7.57 -5.18
N ASN A 97 -8.44 -7.31 -5.81
CA ASN A 97 -7.61 -8.38 -6.37
C ASN A 97 -7.04 -9.27 -5.26
N ALA A 98 -7.15 -10.58 -5.43
CA ALA A 98 -6.70 -11.58 -4.47
C ALA A 98 -5.19 -11.56 -4.18
N ILE A 99 -4.38 -10.93 -5.05
CA ILE A 99 -2.94 -10.76 -4.84
C ILE A 99 -2.62 -9.67 -3.78
N PHE A 100 -3.53 -8.71 -3.53
CA PHE A 100 -3.25 -7.55 -2.68
C PHE A 100 -2.91 -7.90 -1.22
N PRO A 101 -3.58 -8.87 -0.56
CA PRO A 101 -3.15 -9.33 0.75
C PRO A 101 -1.70 -9.86 0.77
N TYR A 102 -1.25 -10.52 -0.28
CA TYR A 102 0.12 -11.04 -0.37
C TYR A 102 1.13 -9.91 -0.56
N ILE A 103 0.83 -8.94 -1.43
CA ILE A 103 1.67 -7.75 -1.60
C ILE A 103 1.80 -7.02 -0.26
N LEU A 104 0.68 -6.72 0.41
CA LEU A 104 0.69 -5.97 1.67
C LEU A 104 1.38 -6.73 2.81
N ARG A 105 1.31 -8.06 2.83
CA ARG A 105 2.00 -8.90 3.80
C ARG A 105 3.52 -8.75 3.76
N ASP A 106 4.06 -8.62 2.54
CA ASP A 106 5.49 -8.58 2.30
C ASP A 106 6.06 -7.16 2.41
N LEU A 107 5.20 -6.13 2.40
CA LEU A 107 5.60 -4.73 2.58
C LEU A 107 5.64 -4.32 4.06
N GLY A 108 6.70 -3.60 4.43
CA GLY A 108 6.82 -2.96 5.74
C GLY A 108 6.17 -1.57 5.80
N PRO A 109 6.20 -0.92 6.99
CA PRO A 109 5.66 0.43 7.17
C PRO A 109 6.36 1.49 6.30
N ALA A 110 7.64 1.30 6.00
CA ALA A 110 8.44 2.21 5.19
C ALA A 110 7.95 2.21 3.73
N GLU A 111 7.83 1.02 3.14
CA GLU A 111 7.37 0.81 1.77
C GLU A 111 5.95 1.36 1.59
N VAL A 112 5.06 1.06 2.52
CA VAL A 112 3.67 1.54 2.48
C VAL A 112 3.61 3.07 2.56
N ARG A 113 4.43 3.70 3.43
CA ARG A 113 4.50 5.16 3.51
C ARG A 113 5.02 5.80 2.23
N LEU A 114 6.08 5.24 1.64
CA LEU A 114 6.62 5.71 0.37
C LEU A 114 5.59 5.60 -0.74
N LEU A 115 4.92 4.46 -0.86
CA LEU A 115 3.89 4.22 -1.87
C LEU A 115 2.70 5.18 -1.73
N HIS A 116 2.22 5.43 -0.51
CA HIS A 116 1.14 6.41 -0.28
C HIS A 116 1.54 7.83 -0.67
N THR A 117 2.78 8.23 -0.35
CA THR A 117 3.29 9.56 -0.72
C THR A 117 3.46 9.69 -2.22
N LEU A 118 4.06 8.67 -2.85
CA LEU A 118 4.24 8.62 -4.29
C LEU A 118 2.89 8.65 -5.03
N TYR A 119 1.90 7.93 -4.53
CA TYR A 119 0.55 7.93 -5.09
C TYR A 119 -0.10 9.32 -4.98
N THR A 120 -0.04 9.96 -3.83
CA THR A 120 -0.60 11.29 -3.61
C THR A 120 0.07 12.35 -4.48
N GLU A 121 1.39 12.27 -4.61
CA GLU A 121 2.14 13.15 -5.51
C GLU A 121 1.79 12.89 -6.99
N SER A 122 1.58 11.64 -7.36
CA SER A 122 1.13 11.27 -8.70
C SER A 122 -0.27 11.83 -9.01
N GLU A 123 -1.20 11.75 -8.05
CA GLU A 123 -2.53 12.37 -8.19
C GLU A 123 -2.42 13.90 -8.36
N ARG A 124 -1.55 14.54 -7.57
CA ARG A 124 -1.30 15.98 -7.66
C ARG A 124 -0.75 16.39 -9.02
N ARG A 125 0.25 15.65 -9.54
CA ARG A 125 0.82 15.89 -10.86
C ARG A 125 -0.20 15.63 -11.96
N LEU A 126 -1.00 14.58 -11.84
CA LEU A 126 -2.04 14.23 -12.80
C LEU A 126 -3.13 15.32 -12.90
N SER A 127 -3.55 15.89 -11.75
CA SER A 127 -4.58 16.96 -11.74
C SER A 127 -4.15 18.24 -12.43
N GLY A 128 -2.85 18.46 -12.61
CA GLY A 128 -2.27 19.59 -13.35
C GLY A 128 -2.11 19.36 -14.86
N HIS A 129 -2.35 18.15 -15.37
CA HIS A 129 -2.10 17.78 -16.76
C HIS A 129 -3.33 17.22 -17.45
N ILE A 130 -3.89 17.97 -18.41
CA ILE A 130 -5.07 17.55 -19.19
C ILE A 130 -4.78 16.33 -20.08
N ALA A 131 -3.52 16.06 -20.41
CA ALA A 131 -3.10 15.00 -21.34
C ALA A 131 -2.89 13.62 -20.70
N PHE A 132 -2.77 13.53 -19.38
CA PHE A 132 -2.50 12.27 -18.68
C PHE A 132 -3.74 11.81 -17.92
N HIS A 133 -4.24 10.62 -18.26
CA HIS A 133 -5.44 10.06 -17.63
C HIS A 133 -5.16 8.92 -16.66
N ARG A 134 -3.87 8.52 -16.51
CA ARG A 134 -3.46 7.38 -15.69
C ARG A 134 -2.20 7.68 -14.88
N LEU A 135 -2.16 7.20 -13.66
CA LEU A 135 -0.99 7.33 -12.78
C LEU A 135 0.26 6.65 -13.36
N SER A 136 0.10 5.60 -14.16
CA SER A 136 1.18 4.93 -14.88
C SER A 136 1.91 5.83 -15.90
N HIS A 137 1.37 6.98 -16.24
CA HIS A 137 2.04 7.97 -17.09
C HIS A 137 2.88 8.98 -16.31
N ILE A 138 2.77 9.02 -14.98
CA ILE A 138 3.59 9.90 -14.15
C ILE A 138 4.90 9.20 -13.86
N MET A 139 5.99 9.80 -14.32
CA MET A 139 7.35 9.27 -14.20
C MET A 139 8.13 10.03 -13.13
N TYR A 140 9.07 9.33 -12.51
CA TYR A 140 9.93 9.85 -11.46
C TYR A 140 11.37 9.46 -11.74
N HIS A 141 12.30 10.37 -11.50
CA HIS A 141 13.71 10.02 -11.38
C HIS A 141 13.94 9.22 -10.08
N GLN A 142 14.98 8.41 -10.06
CA GLN A 142 15.41 7.75 -8.82
C GLN A 142 15.67 8.78 -7.71
N GLY A 143 16.22 9.96 -8.08
CA GLY A 143 16.44 11.08 -7.17
C GLY A 143 15.18 11.58 -6.49
N ASP A 144 14.07 11.73 -7.25
CA ASP A 144 12.78 12.16 -6.70
C ASP A 144 12.27 11.17 -5.63
N LEU A 145 12.41 9.86 -5.91
CA LEU A 145 11.97 8.81 -4.97
C LEU A 145 12.80 8.80 -3.69
N MET A 146 14.11 9.00 -3.82
CA MET A 146 15.01 9.05 -2.67
C MET A 146 14.81 10.33 -1.85
N GLU A 147 14.55 11.46 -2.49
CA GLU A 147 14.16 12.70 -1.81
C GLU A 147 12.84 12.53 -1.04
N MET A 148 11.84 11.88 -1.63
CA MET A 148 10.61 11.54 -0.93
C MET A 148 10.88 10.65 0.29
N ALA A 149 11.72 9.61 0.15
CA ALA A 149 12.09 8.73 1.24
C ALA A 149 12.83 9.49 2.36
N PHE A 150 13.72 10.41 2.01
CA PHE A 150 14.41 11.28 2.96
C PHE A 150 13.41 12.20 3.70
N ASN A 151 12.55 12.88 2.99
CA ASN A 151 11.53 13.77 3.59
C ASN A 151 10.55 13.02 4.50
N LEU A 152 10.35 11.73 4.27
CA LEU A 152 9.58 10.84 5.14
C LEU A 152 10.39 10.31 6.34
N GLY A 153 11.70 10.60 6.41
CA GLY A 153 12.60 10.06 7.43
C GLY A 153 12.81 8.55 7.32
N LEU A 154 12.66 7.99 6.10
CA LEU A 154 12.90 6.57 5.83
C LEU A 154 14.36 6.28 5.53
N VAL A 155 15.11 7.29 5.12
CA VAL A 155 16.56 7.26 4.87
C VAL A 155 17.20 8.48 5.52
N THR A 156 18.47 8.37 5.88
CA THR A 156 19.16 9.35 6.74
C THR A 156 19.96 10.41 5.98
N ALA A 157 20.17 10.24 4.67
CA ALA A 157 20.95 11.19 3.85
C ALA A 157 20.28 11.48 2.51
N PRO A 158 20.25 12.76 2.07
CA PRO A 158 19.82 13.13 0.72
C PRO A 158 20.89 12.78 -0.33
N ILE A 159 20.47 12.63 -1.59
CA ILE A 159 21.37 12.25 -2.71
C ILE A 159 22.39 13.34 -3.07
N HIS A 160 22.12 14.61 -2.80
CA HIS A 160 22.89 15.73 -3.28
C HIS A 160 23.23 16.73 -2.18
N ASP A 161 24.28 16.43 -1.41
CA ASP A 161 25.07 17.48 -0.78
C ASP A 161 26.56 17.24 -1.04
N PRO A 162 27.17 17.94 -1.99
CA PRO A 162 28.60 17.82 -2.31
C PRO A 162 29.51 18.31 -1.17
N THR A 163 28.99 18.96 -0.13
CA THR A 163 29.75 19.46 1.01
C THR A 163 29.90 18.47 2.15
N PHE A 164 29.25 17.32 2.08
CA PHE A 164 29.26 16.27 3.10
C PHE A 164 30.35 15.22 2.85
N GLU A 165 31.59 15.63 2.79
CA GLU A 165 32.62 14.86 2.06
C GLU A 165 33.28 13.69 2.77
N VAL A 166 33.23 13.41 4.05
CA VAL A 166 34.08 12.32 4.58
C VAL A 166 33.44 11.45 5.68
N GLN A 167 32.65 11.99 6.56
CA GLN A 167 32.10 11.24 7.70
C GLN A 167 30.83 10.45 7.36
N LEU A 168 30.15 10.84 6.29
CA LEU A 168 28.86 10.29 5.84
C LEU A 168 28.94 9.13 4.84
N ARG A 169 30.15 8.71 4.42
CA ARG A 169 30.26 7.61 3.45
C ARG A 169 29.65 6.29 3.94
N THR A 170 29.70 6.01 5.25
CA THR A 170 29.12 4.80 5.81
C THR A 170 27.61 4.97 5.96
N ASP A 171 27.14 6.07 6.53
CA ASP A 171 25.72 6.35 6.71
C ASP A 171 24.99 6.53 5.38
N TYR A 172 25.66 7.15 4.40
CA TYR A 172 25.14 7.32 3.05
C TYR A 172 24.99 5.97 2.34
N ARG A 173 25.98 5.07 2.40
CA ARG A 173 25.89 3.72 1.82
C ARG A 173 24.78 2.94 2.48
N THR A 174 24.73 2.90 3.80
CA THR A 174 23.67 2.19 4.55
C THR A 174 22.28 2.74 4.22
N SER A 175 22.16 4.06 4.07
CA SER A 175 20.92 4.73 3.68
C SER A 175 20.53 4.40 2.24
N GLN A 176 21.49 4.38 1.31
CA GLN A 176 21.25 3.96 -0.07
C GLN A 176 20.85 2.49 -0.15
N ASP A 177 21.57 1.62 0.55
CA ASP A 177 21.28 0.19 0.55
C ASP A 177 19.87 -0.07 1.09
N ALA A 178 19.47 0.60 2.17
CA ALA A 178 18.11 0.52 2.71
C ALA A 178 17.05 1.04 1.70
N PHE A 179 17.35 2.14 1.00
CA PHE A 179 16.47 2.66 -0.03
C PHE A 179 16.32 1.70 -1.21
N PHE A 180 17.43 1.15 -1.71
CA PHE A 180 17.37 0.20 -2.83
C PHE A 180 16.68 -1.10 -2.44
N LEU A 181 16.89 -1.60 -1.22
CA LEU A 181 16.18 -2.78 -0.73
C LEU A 181 14.66 -2.53 -0.68
N MET A 182 14.24 -1.38 -0.17
CA MET A 182 12.83 -0.96 -0.15
C MET A 182 12.27 -0.85 -1.57
N LEU A 183 13.01 -0.24 -2.49
CA LEU A 183 12.61 -0.08 -3.88
C LEU A 183 12.51 -1.42 -4.61
N ASP A 184 13.46 -2.32 -4.38
CA ASP A 184 13.47 -3.66 -4.96
C ASP A 184 12.28 -4.49 -4.47
N LEU A 185 11.91 -4.39 -3.20
CA LEU A 185 10.74 -5.06 -2.65
C LEU A 185 9.45 -4.58 -3.32
N ILE A 186 9.30 -3.27 -3.50
CA ILE A 186 8.15 -2.67 -4.19
C ILE A 186 8.11 -3.10 -5.67
N ARG A 187 9.27 -3.16 -6.33
CA ARG A 187 9.39 -3.63 -7.73
C ARG A 187 9.14 -5.12 -7.87
N HIS A 188 9.57 -5.94 -6.90
CA HIS A 188 9.33 -7.38 -6.90
C HIS A 188 7.84 -7.71 -7.04
N HIS A 189 6.99 -6.92 -6.43
CA HIS A 189 5.53 -7.07 -6.52
C HIS A 189 4.90 -6.36 -7.72
N ASP A 190 5.70 -5.84 -8.64
CA ASP A 190 5.24 -5.05 -9.80
C ASP A 190 4.30 -3.88 -9.42
N VAL A 191 4.49 -3.31 -8.23
CA VAL A 191 3.73 -2.12 -7.78
C VAL A 191 4.24 -0.87 -8.50
N ILE A 192 5.56 -0.74 -8.61
CA ILE A 192 6.23 0.22 -9.48
C ILE A 192 7.12 -0.52 -10.48
N ARG A 193 7.38 0.12 -11.60
CA ARG A 193 8.27 -0.41 -12.64
C ARG A 193 9.34 0.60 -12.98
N GLU A 194 10.55 0.09 -13.16
CA GLU A 194 11.65 0.82 -13.77
C GLU A 194 11.59 0.64 -15.29
N THR A 195 11.71 1.74 -16.01
CA THR A 195 11.73 1.75 -17.47
C THR A 195 12.87 2.63 -17.93
N VAL A 196 13.58 2.21 -18.96
CA VAL A 196 14.57 3.05 -19.66
C VAL A 196 13.84 3.77 -20.79
N LEU A 197 13.90 5.09 -20.79
CA LEU A 197 13.28 5.87 -21.86
C LEU A 197 13.97 5.55 -23.20
N PRO A 198 13.21 5.22 -24.25
CA PRO A 198 13.80 4.95 -25.55
C PRO A 198 14.46 6.21 -26.12
N ALA A 199 15.50 6.00 -26.94
CA ALA A 199 16.06 7.08 -27.74
C ALA A 199 14.95 7.72 -28.59
N ASN A 200 14.83 9.04 -28.54
CA ASN A 200 13.77 9.85 -29.15
C ASN A 200 12.44 9.92 -28.37
N ALA A 201 12.39 9.49 -27.11
CA ALA A 201 11.24 9.76 -26.25
C ALA A 201 11.20 11.26 -25.91
N ILE A 202 10.16 11.96 -26.35
CA ILE A 202 9.96 13.38 -25.97
C ILE A 202 9.13 13.39 -24.67
N VAL A 203 9.80 13.20 -23.53
CA VAL A 203 9.17 13.32 -22.21
C VAL A 203 9.76 14.57 -21.53
N PRO A 204 8.96 15.61 -21.29
CA PRO A 204 9.45 16.84 -20.65
C PRO A 204 10.13 16.54 -19.31
N GLY A 205 11.34 17.05 -19.12
CA GLY A 205 12.14 16.89 -17.91
C GLY A 205 12.99 15.63 -17.84
N PHE A 206 12.94 14.75 -18.84
CA PHE A 206 13.72 13.52 -18.89
C PHE A 206 14.60 13.46 -20.14
N LYS A 207 15.73 12.73 -20.05
CA LYS A 207 16.67 12.54 -21.14
C LYS A 207 16.53 11.15 -21.76
N ASP A 208 16.95 11.02 -23.01
CA ASP A 208 17.04 9.72 -23.68
C ASP A 208 17.94 8.76 -22.92
N GLY A 209 17.49 7.50 -22.81
CA GLY A 209 18.23 6.47 -22.08
C GLY A 209 18.16 6.57 -20.56
N GLU A 210 17.43 7.54 -20.01
CA GLU A 210 17.29 7.72 -18.58
C GLU A 210 16.39 6.65 -17.94
N ARG A 211 16.75 6.23 -16.73
CA ARG A 211 15.92 5.30 -15.94
C ARG A 211 14.87 6.08 -15.18
N VAL A 212 13.63 5.67 -15.37
CA VAL A 212 12.48 6.29 -14.74
C VAL A 212 11.62 5.24 -14.03
N TYR A 213 10.91 5.66 -13.00
CA TYR A 213 10.02 4.84 -12.20
C TYR A 213 8.60 5.34 -12.36
N HIS A 214 7.66 4.43 -12.46
CA HIS A 214 6.23 4.76 -12.54
C HIS A 214 5.38 3.66 -11.91
N PHE A 215 4.17 4.00 -11.48
CA PHE A 215 3.21 2.99 -11.05
C PHE A 215 2.81 2.09 -12.21
N THR A 216 2.64 0.81 -11.91
CA THR A 216 1.88 -0.09 -12.78
C THR A 216 0.38 0.09 -12.55
N GLU A 217 -0.45 -0.46 -13.45
CA GLU A 217 -1.91 -0.51 -13.21
C GLU A 217 -2.24 -1.34 -11.97
N LEU A 218 -1.52 -2.45 -11.74
CA LEU A 218 -1.64 -3.28 -10.54
C LEU A 218 -1.28 -2.47 -9.29
N GLY A 219 -0.15 -1.75 -9.33
CA GLY A 219 0.33 -0.95 -8.21
C GLY A 219 -0.61 0.20 -7.87
N SER A 220 -1.13 0.91 -8.87
CA SER A 220 -2.11 1.97 -8.68
C SER A 220 -3.39 1.43 -8.03
N ALA A 221 -3.89 0.31 -8.52
CA ALA A 221 -5.08 -0.35 -7.96
C ALA A 221 -4.84 -0.87 -6.53
N PHE A 222 -3.63 -1.39 -6.25
CA PHE A 222 -3.23 -1.85 -4.92
C PHE A 222 -3.22 -0.69 -3.91
N VAL A 223 -2.50 0.39 -4.21
CA VAL A 223 -2.42 1.54 -3.29
C VAL A 223 -3.81 2.15 -3.06
N LEU A 224 -4.62 2.26 -4.10
CA LEU A 224 -6.00 2.74 -3.97
C LEU A 224 -6.85 1.83 -3.06
N ALA A 225 -6.68 0.51 -3.14
CA ALA A 225 -7.37 -0.43 -2.28
C ALA A 225 -6.90 -0.37 -0.81
N CYS A 226 -5.68 0.10 -0.57
CA CYS A 226 -5.09 0.29 0.76
C CYS A 226 -5.39 1.67 1.38
N ARG A 227 -6.07 2.57 0.67
CA ARG A 227 -6.53 3.89 1.16
C ARG A 227 -7.98 3.78 1.66
N PRO A 228 -8.44 4.70 2.53
CA PRO A 228 -9.84 4.73 2.91
C PRO A 228 -10.75 4.76 1.67
N PRO A 229 -11.87 4.03 1.66
CA PRO A 229 -12.85 4.12 0.59
C PRO A 229 -13.31 5.56 0.38
N ALA A 230 -13.46 5.95 -0.87
CA ALA A 230 -13.97 7.30 -1.23
C ALA A 230 -15.42 7.48 -0.73
N LYS A 231 -15.77 8.75 -0.44
CA LYS A 231 -17.13 9.13 -0.05
C LYS A 231 -18.10 9.00 -1.23
#